data_00ca0152507f5e0ef6201c5d4071dfaa
#
_entry.id   00ca0152507f5e0ef6201c5d4071dfaa
#
_cell.length_a   1.000
_cell.length_b   1.000
_cell.length_c   1.000
_cell.angle_alpha   90.00
_cell.angle_beta   90.00
_cell.angle_gamma   90.00
#
_symmetry.space_group_name_H-M   'P 1'
#
loop_
_entity.id
_entity.type
_entity.pdbx_description
1 polymer ?
#
loop_
_entity_poly.entity_id
_entity_poly.type
_entity_poly.pdbx_seq_one_letter_code
_entity_poly.pdbx_strand_id
1 'polypeptide(L)' 'MTEKVSEENTYSHDGEEFLYVMKGVAELLLEDERILLEEEDCVYFDSSLRHRLLSKDGEEVRVLAVVTR' A
#
# COMPACT_ATOMS: atom_id res chain seq x y z
N MET A 1 3.97 -9.50 -7.73
CA MET A 1 3.06 -8.60 -8.46
C MET A 1 3.39 -7.16 -8.09
N THR A 2 3.46 -6.29 -9.09
CA THR A 2 3.76 -4.88 -8.87
C THR A 2 2.53 -4.06 -9.16
N GLU A 3 2.18 -3.18 -8.24
CA GLU A 3 1.04 -2.30 -8.40
C GLU A 3 1.49 -0.87 -8.62
N LYS A 4 0.71 -0.15 -9.41
CA LYS A 4 0.90 1.27 -9.60
C LYS A 4 0.05 2.00 -8.58
N VAL A 5 0.66 2.93 -7.86
CA VAL A 5 -0.06 3.68 -6.82
C VAL A 5 -0.99 4.68 -7.47
N SER A 6 -2.21 4.75 -6.96
CA SER A 6 -3.21 5.72 -7.39
C SER A 6 -3.85 6.37 -6.17
N GLU A 7 -3.87 7.70 -6.16
CA GLU A 7 -4.45 8.43 -5.06
C GLU A 7 -5.97 8.32 -5.00
N GLU A 8 -6.59 7.90 -6.08
CA GLU A 8 -8.04 7.89 -6.18
C GLU A 8 -8.66 6.61 -5.68
N ASN A 9 -7.85 5.56 -5.49
CA ASN A 9 -8.39 4.24 -5.17
C ASN A 9 -8.37 3.97 -3.68
N THR A 10 -9.50 3.54 -3.19
CA THR A 10 -9.65 3.07 -1.82
C THR A 10 -10.40 1.76 -1.89
N TYR A 11 -9.83 0.71 -1.31
CA TYR A 11 -10.41 -0.62 -1.40
C TYR A 11 -10.61 -1.27 -0.07
N SER A 12 -11.46 -2.28 -0.13
CA SER A 12 -11.62 -3.24 0.95
C SER A 12 -12.06 -4.53 0.29
N HIS A 13 -11.43 -5.63 0.64
CA HIS A 13 -11.77 -6.94 0.10
C HIS A 13 -11.35 -8.01 1.08
N ASP A 14 -11.89 -9.24 0.92
CA ASP A 14 -11.51 -10.35 1.78
C ASP A 14 -10.08 -10.78 1.49
N GLY A 15 -9.40 -11.25 2.55
CA GLY A 15 -8.06 -11.77 2.42
C GLY A 15 -7.03 -10.94 3.16
N GLU A 16 -5.79 -11.12 2.74
CA GLU A 16 -4.66 -10.45 3.38
C GLU A 16 -3.78 -9.85 2.30
N GLU A 17 -3.06 -8.82 2.67
CA GLU A 17 -2.21 -8.12 1.72
C GLU A 17 -0.86 -7.84 2.34
N PHE A 18 0.20 -8.13 1.57
CA PHE A 18 1.57 -7.82 1.95
C PHE A 18 2.11 -6.84 0.92
N LEU A 19 2.67 -5.73 1.40
CA LEU A 19 3.26 -4.71 0.54
C LEU A 19 4.73 -4.54 0.90
N TYR A 20 5.55 -4.44 -0.13
CA TYR A 20 6.98 -4.18 0.02
C TYR A 20 7.35 -3.03 -0.91
N VAL A 21 7.94 -1.98 -0.37
CA VAL A 21 8.29 -0.80 -1.17
C VAL A 21 9.65 -1.04 -1.81
N MET A 22 9.66 -1.14 -3.13
CA MET A 22 10.86 -1.38 -3.91
C MET A 22 11.57 -0.06 -4.24
N LYS A 23 10.82 1.01 -4.44
CA LYS A 23 11.38 2.30 -4.81
C LYS A 23 10.45 3.41 -4.37
N GLY A 24 11.03 4.49 -3.86
CA GLY A 24 10.27 5.67 -3.49
C GLY A 24 9.72 5.59 -2.08
N VAL A 25 8.83 6.52 -1.77
CA VAL A 25 8.21 6.60 -0.45
C VAL A 25 6.70 6.56 -0.64
N ALA A 26 6.06 5.63 0.04
CA ALA A 26 4.62 5.45 -0.03
C ALA A 26 3.99 5.78 1.31
N GLU A 27 2.70 6.08 1.24
CA GLU A 27 1.93 6.34 2.44
C GLU A 27 0.71 5.45 2.39
N LEU A 28 0.57 4.59 3.39
CA LEU A 28 -0.58 3.69 3.47
C LEU A 28 -1.59 4.29 4.44
N LEU A 29 -2.77 4.55 3.92
CA LEU A 29 -3.89 4.96 4.76
C LEU A 29 -4.66 3.69 5.09
N LEU A 30 -4.65 3.30 6.36
CA LEU A 30 -5.27 2.07 6.82
C LEU A 30 -6.28 2.44 7.89
N GLU A 31 -7.56 2.34 7.56
CA GLU A 31 -8.65 2.85 8.39
C GLU A 31 -8.38 4.32 8.72
N ASP A 32 -8.19 4.65 9.98
CA ASP A 32 -7.93 6.04 10.39
C ASP A 32 -6.45 6.31 10.59
N GLU A 33 -5.59 5.37 10.24
CA GLU A 33 -4.16 5.49 10.47
C GLU A 33 -3.42 5.80 9.17
N ARG A 34 -2.30 6.50 9.32
CA ARG A 34 -1.44 6.86 8.22
C ARG A 34 -0.06 6.31 8.50
N ILE A 35 0.40 5.42 7.63
CA ILE A 35 1.65 4.69 7.81
C ILE A 35 2.60 5.06 6.70
N LEU A 36 3.78 5.58 7.07
CA LEU A 36 4.80 5.93 6.10
C LEU A 36 5.65 4.71 5.81
N LEU A 37 5.81 4.40 4.52
CA LEU A 37 6.62 3.27 4.07
C LEU A 37 7.74 3.80 3.19
N GLU A 38 8.98 3.61 3.64
CA GLU A 38 10.16 4.00 2.87
C GLU A 38 10.68 2.81 2.08
N GLU A 39 11.68 3.03 1.24
CA GLU A 39 12.26 1.94 0.48
C GLU A 39 12.67 0.80 1.39
N GLU A 40 12.34 -0.42 0.98
CA GLU A 40 12.62 -1.67 1.68
C GLU A 40 11.75 -1.91 2.91
N ASP A 41 10.84 -0.99 3.21
CA ASP A 41 9.85 -1.24 4.25
C ASP A 41 8.76 -2.16 3.72
N CYS A 42 8.17 -2.92 4.61
CA CYS A 42 7.05 -3.77 4.25
C CYS A 42 5.97 -3.70 5.32
N VAL A 43 4.77 -4.07 4.92
CA VAL A 43 3.62 -4.10 5.81
C VAL A 43 2.72 -5.26 5.41
N TYR A 44 2.07 -5.85 6.39
CA TYR A 44 1.16 -6.96 6.21
C TYR A 44 -0.13 -6.61 6.95
N PHE A 45 -1.26 -6.69 6.28
CA PHE A 45 -2.51 -6.29 6.90
C PHE A 45 -3.68 -7.05 6.31
N ASP A 46 -4.80 -7.02 7.04
CA ASP A 46 -6.04 -7.62 6.61
C ASP A 46 -6.69 -6.73 5.56
N SER A 47 -6.91 -7.27 4.38
CA SER A 47 -7.45 -6.51 3.25
C SER A 47 -8.90 -6.07 3.47
N SER A 48 -9.58 -6.64 4.45
CA SER A 48 -10.95 -6.21 4.76
C SER A 48 -10.99 -4.85 5.41
N LEU A 49 -9.84 -4.40 5.94
CA LEU A 49 -9.74 -3.04 6.46
C LEU A 49 -9.67 -2.07 5.28
N ARG A 50 -10.34 -0.95 5.41
CA ARG A 50 -10.29 0.07 4.37
C ARG A 50 -8.87 0.57 4.23
N HIS A 51 -8.34 0.56 3.00
CA HIS A 51 -6.95 0.94 2.80
C HIS A 51 -6.79 1.68 1.47
N ARG A 52 -5.76 2.50 1.43
CA ARG A 52 -5.42 3.29 0.26
C ARG A 52 -3.92 3.55 0.29
N LEU A 53 -3.28 3.35 -0.85
CA LEU A 53 -1.84 3.52 -0.96
C LEU A 53 -1.54 4.73 -1.84
N LEU A 54 -0.75 5.65 -1.33
CA LEU A 54 -0.43 6.90 -2.00
C LEU A 54 1.08 7.04 -2.15
N SER A 55 1.48 7.81 -3.16
CA SER A 55 2.85 8.30 -3.24
C SER A 55 2.97 9.49 -2.27
N LYS A 56 4.00 9.46 -1.44
CA LYS A 56 4.20 10.52 -0.45
C LYS A 56 4.40 11.88 -1.11
N ASP A 57 5.20 11.92 -2.17
CA ASP A 57 5.62 13.18 -2.78
C ASP A 57 5.04 13.37 -4.19
N GLY A 58 4.11 12.55 -4.59
CA GLY A 58 3.59 12.60 -5.94
C GLY A 58 4.52 11.99 -6.97
N GLU A 59 5.65 11.44 -6.55
CA GLU A 59 6.60 10.79 -7.44
C GLU A 59 6.30 9.31 -7.57
N GLU A 60 6.92 8.67 -8.54
CA GLU A 60 6.69 7.25 -8.78
C GLU A 60 7.11 6.42 -7.59
N VAL A 61 6.26 5.50 -7.19
CA VAL A 61 6.54 4.54 -6.14
C VAL A 61 6.32 3.15 -6.72
N ARG A 62 7.26 2.24 -6.49
CA ARG A 62 7.13 0.86 -6.91
C ARG A 62 6.93 -0.02 -5.69
N VAL A 63 5.85 -0.76 -5.72
CA VAL A 63 5.46 -1.60 -4.60
C VAL A 63 5.19 -3.00 -5.10
N LEU A 64 5.78 -3.98 -4.44
CA LEU A 64 5.44 -5.37 -4.66
C LEU A 64 4.27 -5.71 -3.74
N ALA A 65 3.17 -6.13 -4.32
CA ALA A 65 1.99 -6.46 -3.55
C ALA A 65 1.66 -7.94 -3.72
N VAL A 66 1.47 -8.62 -2.61
CA VAL A 66 1.01 -10.01 -2.61
C VAL A 66 -0.34 -10.01 -1.92
N VAL A 67 -1.35 -10.41 -2.65
CA VAL A 67 -2.73 -10.37 -2.18
C VAL A 67 -3.29 -11.78 -2.15
N THR A 68 -3.86 -12.16 -1.03
CA THR A 68 -4.51 -13.47 -0.88
C THR A 68 -6.00 -13.27 -0.65
N ARG A 69 -6.73 -14.34 -0.81
CA ARG A 69 -8.18 -14.33 -0.58
C ARG A 69 -8.62 -15.50 0.25
#